data_561f957b6f50ee94e81881eb07ab1c89
#
_entry.id   561f957b6f50ee94e81881eb07ab1c89
#
_cell.length_a   1.000
_cell.length_b   1.000
_cell.length_c   1.000
_cell.angle_alpha   90.00
_cell.angle_beta   90.00
_cell.angle_gamma   90.00
#
_symmetry.space_group_name_H-M   'P 1'
#
loop_
_entity.id
_entity.type
_entity.pdbx_description
1 polymer ?
#
loop_
_entity_poly.entity_id
_entity_poly.type
_entity_poly.pdbx_seq_one_letter_code
_entity_poly.pdbx_strand_id
1 'polypeptide(L)'
;MKKFTKIILAILIIVAIVIGIMFLIDLNRMKNSKPVLFNTWGRKYAPTTKVNTKLNIVTSLEDEITSNTAWCGTFNLIWNDLKNDLAKKDIVFNPQPTVVDNLNKGTFNTSCLSEDSYYKVYGNPTPALKKQIEKAIKEKFNETSDILDDFSWEEEESDNYFLYVMLKKEFEFPKVFTKLENGDFGKYKNVKYFGIDSSTDEAVRNQVEVLYYNSSSDFAIKLKTKQNDEVIISRGNTETNFGDVFKSITEKSSKYNGSTSFNETDKLKIPNIKFNLKEEITEVENKPFTFSNGKEYCIEKALQTIQFELDEKGGKIKSEAGISLKEAAIMPTEKPRDFLVDDTFTIFLKEEGRDLPYFAAQISDISQVQEDIQ
;
A
#
# COMPACT_ATOMS: atom_id res chain seq x y z
N MET A 1 51.94 -2.57 37.28
CA MET A 1 50.85 -3.47 36.98
C MET A 1 49.49 -2.97 37.52
N LYS A 2 49.28 -2.73 38.84
CA LYS A 2 47.95 -2.36 39.39
C LYS A 2 47.28 -1.10 38.80
N LYS A 3 48.02 -0.09 38.31
CA LYS A 3 47.43 1.12 37.69
C LYS A 3 46.92 0.83 36.26
N PHE A 4 47.65 0.03 35.48
CA PHE A 4 47.28 -0.33 34.11
C PHE A 4 46.01 -1.19 34.08
N THR A 5 45.88 -2.14 35.02
CA THR A 5 44.67 -2.99 35.16
C THR A 5 43.45 -2.16 35.54
N LYS A 6 43.55 -1.11 36.35
CA LYS A 6 42.46 -0.22 36.70
C LYS A 6 42.01 0.64 35.52
N ILE A 7 42.93 1.07 34.65
CA ILE A 7 42.61 1.83 33.44
C ILE A 7 41.88 0.93 32.43
N ILE A 8 42.34 -0.30 32.22
CA ILE A 8 41.66 -1.27 31.34
C ILE A 8 40.23 -1.56 31.86
N LEU A 9 40.09 -1.77 33.17
CA LEU A 9 38.78 -2.01 33.77
C LEU A 9 37.82 -0.81 33.60
N ALA A 10 38.34 0.41 33.79
CA ALA A 10 37.54 1.63 33.55
C ALA A 10 37.10 1.78 32.08
N ILE A 11 37.97 1.46 31.12
CA ILE A 11 37.64 1.48 29.70
C ILE A 11 36.57 0.44 29.38
N LEU A 12 36.67 -0.79 29.91
CA LEU A 12 35.67 -1.84 29.73
C LEU A 12 34.31 -1.45 30.30
N ILE A 13 34.27 -0.77 31.44
CA ILE A 13 33.02 -0.27 32.04
C ILE A 13 32.39 0.81 31.15
N ILE A 14 33.19 1.74 30.63
CA ILE A 14 32.72 2.79 29.72
C ILE A 14 32.13 2.17 28.44
N VAL A 15 32.81 1.20 27.84
CA VAL A 15 32.37 0.49 26.65
C VAL A 15 31.04 -0.26 26.94
N ALA A 16 30.92 -0.92 28.07
CA ALA A 16 29.67 -1.60 28.47
C ALA A 16 28.51 -0.63 28.66
N ILE A 17 28.75 0.55 29.24
CA ILE A 17 27.74 1.61 29.37
C ILE A 17 27.31 2.14 28.01
N VAL A 18 28.22 2.39 27.08
CA VAL A 18 27.92 2.85 25.72
C VAL A 18 27.08 1.82 24.97
N ILE A 19 27.45 0.54 25.04
CA ILE A 19 26.68 -0.56 24.43
C ILE A 19 25.27 -0.62 25.06
N GLY A 20 25.16 -0.49 26.38
CA GLY A 20 23.87 -0.45 27.06
C GLY A 20 22.98 0.72 26.62
N ILE A 21 23.54 1.91 26.44
CA ILE A 21 22.81 3.09 25.93
C ILE A 21 22.35 2.85 24.47
N MET A 22 23.22 2.33 23.61
CA MET A 22 22.88 1.98 22.23
C MET A 22 21.74 0.97 22.16
N PHE A 23 21.78 -0.04 23.02
CA PHE A 23 20.72 -1.04 23.13
C PHE A 23 19.38 -0.44 23.62
N LEU A 24 19.41 0.47 24.60
CA LEU A 24 18.20 1.18 25.08
C LEU A 24 17.62 2.11 24.00
N ILE A 25 18.45 2.76 23.22
CA ILE A 25 18.01 3.59 22.09
C ILE A 25 17.30 2.69 21.06
N ASP A 26 17.90 1.55 20.72
CA ASP A 26 17.31 0.62 19.75
C ASP A 26 15.99 0.02 20.28
N LEU A 27 15.91 -0.35 21.56
CA LEU A 27 14.67 -0.81 22.20
C LEU A 27 13.56 0.25 22.15
N ASN A 28 13.89 1.51 22.40
CA ASN A 28 12.93 2.60 22.33
C ASN A 28 12.47 2.85 20.89
N ARG A 29 13.38 2.72 19.92
CA ARG A 29 13.05 2.81 18.49
C ARG A 29 12.16 1.65 18.05
N MET A 30 12.45 0.41 18.50
CA MET A 30 11.62 -0.76 18.26
C MET A 30 10.20 -0.60 18.81
N LYS A 31 10.05 -0.10 20.04
CA LYS A 31 8.73 0.20 20.65
C LYS A 31 7.92 1.22 19.84
N ASN A 32 8.59 2.10 19.12
CA ASN A 32 7.99 3.14 18.28
C ASN A 32 8.02 2.78 16.78
N SER A 33 8.13 1.49 16.44
CA SER A 33 8.18 0.97 15.07
C SER A 33 9.23 1.64 14.16
N LYS A 34 10.34 2.13 14.75
CA LYS A 34 11.44 2.75 14.02
C LYS A 34 12.60 1.78 13.84
N PRO A 35 13.30 1.80 12.71
CA PRO A 35 14.43 0.91 12.47
C PRO A 35 15.53 1.12 13.51
N VAL A 36 16.18 0.03 13.95
CA VAL A 36 17.30 0.06 14.88
C VAL A 36 18.52 0.73 14.25
N LEU A 37 19.30 1.45 15.03
CA LEU A 37 20.47 2.20 14.56
C LEU A 37 21.79 1.45 14.79
N PHE A 38 21.93 0.74 15.90
CA PHE A 38 23.20 0.23 16.40
C PHE A 38 23.30 -1.29 16.39
N ASN A 39 22.19 -1.99 16.62
CA ASN A 39 22.18 -3.45 16.70
C ASN A 39 21.76 -4.10 15.40
N THR A 40 22.74 -4.36 14.52
CA THR A 40 22.48 -5.08 13.26
C THR A 40 22.08 -6.55 13.46
N TRP A 41 22.35 -7.14 14.63
CA TRP A 41 21.90 -8.49 15.00
C TRP A 41 20.40 -8.51 15.34
N GLY A 42 19.83 -7.38 15.74
CA GLY A 42 18.40 -7.21 16.01
C GLY A 42 17.53 -7.16 14.74
N ARG A 43 18.10 -7.10 13.54
CA ARG A 43 17.31 -7.12 12.28
C ARG A 43 16.48 -8.38 12.09
N LYS A 44 16.85 -9.51 12.72
CA LYS A 44 16.03 -10.74 12.73
C LYS A 44 14.81 -10.67 13.66
N TYR A 45 14.71 -9.64 14.50
CA TYR A 45 13.67 -9.49 15.51
C TYR A 45 13.17 -8.04 15.63
N ALA A 46 13.06 -7.28 14.54
CA ALA A 46 12.03 -6.28 14.53
C ALA A 46 10.73 -7.08 14.68
N PRO A 47 9.96 -6.96 15.77
CA PRO A 47 8.65 -7.55 15.76
C PRO A 47 7.94 -6.86 14.59
N THR A 48 7.69 -7.59 13.51
CA THR A 48 6.52 -7.32 12.71
C THR A 48 5.44 -7.23 13.77
N THR A 49 4.97 -6.04 14.06
CA THR A 49 3.74 -5.87 14.82
C THR A 49 2.77 -6.74 14.03
N LYS A 50 2.44 -7.92 14.60
CA LYS A 50 1.32 -8.70 14.12
C LYS A 50 0.11 -7.82 14.39
N VAL A 51 -0.13 -6.88 13.52
CA VAL A 51 -1.45 -6.32 13.38
C VAL A 51 -2.27 -7.51 12.93
N ASN A 52 -3.10 -8.01 13.82
CA ASN A 52 -3.98 -9.15 13.58
C ASN A 52 -5.12 -8.65 12.69
N THR A 53 -4.75 -8.12 11.52
CA THR A 53 -5.68 -7.54 10.54
C THR A 53 -6.32 -8.69 9.80
N LYS A 54 -7.62 -8.80 9.90
CA LYS A 54 -8.45 -9.69 9.10
C LYS A 54 -8.82 -9.03 7.76
N LEU A 55 -7.83 -8.48 7.06
CA LEU A 55 -7.99 -8.07 5.68
C LEU A 55 -7.57 -9.22 4.78
N ASN A 56 -8.36 -9.51 3.75
CA ASN A 56 -8.02 -10.45 2.71
C ASN A 56 -7.16 -9.75 1.65
N ILE A 57 -6.14 -10.42 1.14
CA ILE A 57 -5.42 -9.99 -0.06
C ILE A 57 -6.04 -10.70 -1.26
N VAL A 58 -6.36 -9.95 -2.31
CA VAL A 58 -6.69 -10.49 -3.62
C VAL A 58 -5.58 -10.18 -4.61
N THR A 59 -5.38 -11.02 -5.61
CA THR A 59 -4.24 -10.97 -6.51
C THR A 59 -4.51 -10.21 -7.80
N SER A 60 -5.79 -10.00 -8.14
CA SER A 60 -6.24 -9.31 -9.35
C SER A 60 -7.37 -8.34 -9.04
N LEU A 61 -7.52 -7.30 -9.88
CA LEU A 61 -8.65 -6.37 -9.82
C LEU A 61 -10.01 -7.05 -10.05
N GLU A 62 -10.01 -8.20 -10.72
CA GLU A 62 -11.18 -9.00 -11.05
C GLU A 62 -11.57 -10.03 -9.97
N ASP A 63 -10.74 -10.20 -8.95
CA ASP A 63 -11.05 -11.12 -7.85
C ASP A 63 -12.16 -10.56 -6.95
N GLU A 64 -12.93 -11.45 -6.34
CA GLU A 64 -14.08 -11.08 -5.53
C GLU A 64 -13.67 -10.36 -4.24
N ILE A 65 -14.29 -9.20 -4.00
CA ILE A 65 -14.19 -8.46 -2.74
C ILE A 65 -15.16 -9.11 -1.73
N THR A 66 -14.63 -9.51 -0.58
CA THR A 66 -15.44 -10.08 0.50
C THR A 66 -15.79 -9.03 1.57
N SER A 67 -15.05 -8.97 2.67
CA SER A 67 -15.22 -7.95 3.70
C SER A 67 -14.15 -6.84 3.53
N ASN A 68 -13.26 -6.69 4.51
CA ASN A 68 -12.06 -5.90 4.30
C ASN A 68 -11.14 -6.62 3.30
N THR A 69 -10.85 -6.00 2.20
CA THR A 69 -10.05 -6.59 1.12
C THR A 69 -9.07 -5.55 0.59
N ALA A 70 -7.83 -5.97 0.32
CA ALA A 70 -6.83 -5.14 -0.31
C ALA A 70 -6.24 -5.83 -1.54
N TRP A 71 -5.90 -5.03 -2.54
CA TRP A 71 -5.19 -5.43 -3.74
C TRP A 71 -4.03 -4.48 -4.01
N CYS A 72 -2.90 -5.02 -4.48
CA CYS A 72 -1.79 -4.25 -5.02
C CYS A 72 -1.23 -4.94 -6.25
N GLY A 73 -0.94 -4.19 -7.30
CA GLY A 73 -0.52 -4.70 -8.61
C GLY A 73 0.81 -5.47 -8.64
N THR A 74 1.53 -5.58 -7.52
CA THR A 74 2.82 -6.29 -7.45
C THR A 74 2.71 -7.75 -7.87
N PHE A 75 1.68 -8.48 -7.42
CA PHE A 75 1.52 -9.88 -7.81
C PHE A 75 1.23 -10.03 -9.32
N ASN A 76 0.46 -9.12 -9.91
CA ASN A 76 0.23 -9.10 -11.37
C ASN A 76 1.53 -8.89 -12.15
N LEU A 77 2.45 -8.05 -11.67
CA LEU A 77 3.72 -7.81 -12.33
C LEU A 77 4.58 -9.07 -12.40
N ILE A 78 4.75 -9.81 -11.28
CA ILE A 78 5.52 -11.07 -11.29
C ILE A 78 4.80 -12.17 -12.07
N TRP A 79 3.46 -12.24 -12.04
CA TRP A 79 2.71 -13.18 -12.84
C TRP A 79 2.88 -12.94 -14.34
N ASN A 80 2.90 -11.67 -14.76
CA ASN A 80 3.16 -11.33 -16.14
C ASN A 80 4.57 -11.74 -16.59
N ASP A 81 5.60 -11.60 -15.75
CA ASP A 81 6.96 -12.08 -16.04
C ASP A 81 6.99 -13.62 -16.13
N LEU A 82 6.33 -14.30 -15.18
CA LEU A 82 6.20 -15.77 -15.21
C LEU A 82 5.54 -16.23 -16.52
N LYS A 83 4.41 -15.62 -16.88
CA LYS A 83 3.62 -16.00 -18.04
C LYS A 83 4.32 -15.67 -19.36
N ASN A 84 4.77 -14.41 -19.51
CA ASN A 84 5.22 -13.88 -20.80
C ASN A 84 6.69 -14.18 -21.07
N ASP A 85 7.56 -14.09 -20.06
CA ASP A 85 9.01 -14.19 -20.24
C ASP A 85 9.52 -15.61 -20.01
N LEU A 86 9.02 -16.30 -18.98
CA LEU A 86 9.48 -17.63 -18.60
C LEU A 86 8.64 -18.75 -19.29
N ALA A 87 7.36 -18.82 -19.01
CA ALA A 87 6.48 -19.85 -19.55
C ALA A 87 6.19 -19.65 -21.06
N LYS A 88 6.13 -18.39 -21.51
CA LYS A 88 5.79 -17.94 -22.88
C LYS A 88 4.43 -18.45 -23.35
N LYS A 89 3.50 -18.57 -22.43
CA LYS A 89 2.10 -18.95 -22.61
C LYS A 89 1.34 -18.73 -21.30
N ASP A 90 0.01 -18.77 -21.37
CA ASP A 90 -0.82 -18.75 -20.18
C ASP A 90 -0.50 -19.90 -19.23
N ILE A 91 -0.54 -19.63 -17.94
CA ILE A 91 -0.35 -20.64 -16.90
C ILE A 91 -1.66 -21.41 -16.74
N VAL A 92 -1.57 -22.73 -16.82
CA VAL A 92 -2.74 -23.64 -16.76
C VAL A 92 -2.50 -24.72 -15.74
N PHE A 93 -3.37 -24.77 -14.73
CA PHE A 93 -3.43 -25.85 -13.72
C PHE A 93 -4.59 -26.81 -13.99
N ASN A 94 -4.58 -27.94 -13.35
CA ASN A 94 -5.70 -28.88 -13.38
C ASN A 94 -6.01 -29.41 -11.96
N PRO A 95 -7.13 -29.01 -11.31
CA PRO A 95 -8.11 -28.02 -11.80
C PRO A 95 -7.57 -26.58 -11.83
N GLN A 96 -8.14 -25.76 -12.69
CA GLN A 96 -7.78 -24.34 -12.83
C GLN A 96 -8.45 -23.50 -11.74
N PRO A 97 -7.70 -22.78 -10.88
CA PRO A 97 -8.29 -21.80 -9.97
C PRO A 97 -8.72 -20.53 -10.71
N THR A 98 -9.85 -19.93 -10.31
CA THR A 98 -10.38 -18.68 -10.91
C THR A 98 -9.36 -17.53 -10.82
N VAL A 99 -8.60 -17.45 -9.73
CA VAL A 99 -7.54 -16.45 -9.55
C VAL A 99 -6.49 -16.50 -10.69
N VAL A 100 -6.19 -17.70 -11.21
CA VAL A 100 -5.24 -17.87 -12.32
C VAL A 100 -5.83 -17.39 -13.65
N ASP A 101 -7.11 -17.62 -13.87
CA ASP A 101 -7.79 -17.08 -15.06
C ASP A 101 -7.77 -15.55 -15.07
N ASN A 102 -7.97 -14.93 -13.91
CA ASN A 102 -7.92 -13.48 -13.74
C ASN A 102 -6.49 -12.95 -13.95
N LEU A 103 -5.49 -13.56 -13.34
CA LEU A 103 -4.08 -13.19 -13.50
C LEU A 103 -3.61 -13.34 -14.96
N ASN A 104 -4.06 -14.39 -15.67
CA ASN A 104 -3.70 -14.63 -17.08
C ASN A 104 -4.24 -13.56 -18.02
N LYS A 105 -5.30 -12.81 -17.66
CA LYS A 105 -5.78 -11.65 -18.45
C LYS A 105 -4.72 -10.57 -18.61
N GLY A 106 -3.82 -10.42 -17.62
CA GLY A 106 -2.74 -9.43 -17.66
C GLY A 106 -3.25 -7.99 -17.67
N THR A 107 -4.45 -7.73 -17.11
CA THR A 107 -5.11 -6.42 -17.08
C THR A 107 -4.20 -5.35 -16.50
N PHE A 108 -3.62 -5.63 -15.32
CA PHE A 108 -2.62 -4.75 -14.72
C PHE A 108 -1.21 -5.16 -15.16
N ASN A 109 -0.42 -4.21 -15.63
CA ASN A 109 0.94 -4.45 -16.11
C ASN A 109 1.83 -3.19 -15.94
N THR A 110 3.07 -3.24 -16.41
CA THR A 110 4.06 -2.15 -16.24
C THR A 110 3.64 -0.82 -16.87
N SER A 111 2.70 -0.80 -17.83
CA SER A 111 2.18 0.46 -18.37
C SER A 111 1.28 1.23 -17.39
N CYS A 112 0.84 0.58 -16.31
CA CYS A 112 0.01 1.19 -15.27
C CYS A 112 0.83 1.95 -14.21
N LEU A 113 2.15 1.87 -14.26
CA LEU A 113 3.08 2.46 -13.28
C LEU A 113 4.28 3.11 -13.95
N SER A 114 4.85 4.13 -13.32
CA SER A 114 6.18 4.65 -13.68
C SER A 114 7.28 3.69 -13.22
N GLU A 115 8.37 3.60 -13.99
CA GLU A 115 9.50 2.71 -13.66
C GLU A 115 10.16 3.04 -12.31
N ASP A 116 10.09 4.30 -11.88
CA ASP A 116 10.64 4.73 -10.59
C ASP A 116 9.87 4.18 -9.39
N SER A 117 8.62 3.75 -9.58
CA SER A 117 7.72 3.31 -8.52
C SER A 117 7.93 1.86 -8.09
N TYR A 118 8.58 1.03 -8.92
CA TYR A 118 8.77 -0.38 -8.61
C TYR A 118 10.17 -0.87 -9.00
N TYR A 119 10.59 -1.97 -8.38
CA TYR A 119 11.73 -2.79 -8.78
C TYR A 119 11.25 -4.21 -8.97
N LYS A 120 11.63 -4.84 -10.10
CA LYS A 120 11.32 -6.26 -10.36
C LYS A 120 12.53 -6.96 -10.96
N VAL A 121 12.65 -8.24 -10.66
CA VAL A 121 13.70 -9.12 -11.20
C VAL A 121 13.26 -10.57 -11.07
N TYR A 122 13.76 -11.42 -11.96
CA TYR A 122 13.70 -12.87 -11.81
C TYR A 122 15.05 -13.51 -12.18
N GLY A 123 15.31 -14.70 -11.64
CA GLY A 123 16.53 -15.47 -11.88
C GLY A 123 16.61 -16.71 -11.01
N ASN A 124 17.75 -17.42 -11.07
CA ASN A 124 17.96 -18.55 -10.17
C ASN A 124 17.95 -18.10 -8.70
N PRO A 125 17.35 -18.87 -7.78
CA PRO A 125 17.21 -18.50 -6.36
C PRO A 125 18.53 -18.65 -5.59
N THR A 126 19.59 -17.95 -6.01
CA THR A 126 20.93 -18.01 -5.40
C THR A 126 21.14 -16.90 -4.37
N PRO A 127 22.09 -17.06 -3.41
CA PRO A 127 22.50 -15.99 -2.51
C PRO A 127 23.00 -14.73 -3.24
N ALA A 128 23.50 -14.88 -4.47
CA ALA A 128 23.91 -13.76 -5.31
C ALA A 128 22.71 -12.92 -5.76
N LEU A 129 21.61 -13.57 -6.23
CA LEU A 129 20.37 -12.90 -6.59
C LEU A 129 19.74 -12.21 -5.37
N LYS A 130 19.73 -12.88 -4.20
CA LYS A 130 19.24 -12.26 -2.95
C LYS A 130 19.96 -10.96 -2.64
N LYS A 131 21.30 -10.97 -2.67
CA LYS A 131 22.11 -9.77 -2.43
C LYS A 131 21.90 -8.68 -3.48
N GLN A 132 21.69 -9.06 -4.74
CA GLN A 132 21.35 -8.11 -5.81
C GLN A 132 20.03 -7.41 -5.50
N ILE A 133 18.99 -8.15 -5.10
CA ILE A 133 17.68 -7.60 -4.73
C ILE A 133 17.82 -6.65 -3.54
N GLU A 134 18.43 -7.12 -2.43
CA GLU A 134 18.66 -6.31 -1.22
C GLU A 134 19.37 -4.99 -1.52
N LYS A 135 20.40 -5.04 -2.39
CA LYS A 135 21.14 -3.86 -2.82
C LYS A 135 20.25 -2.92 -3.65
N ALA A 136 19.54 -3.45 -4.64
CA ALA A 136 18.73 -2.66 -5.55
C ALA A 136 17.57 -1.95 -4.83
N ILE A 137 16.86 -2.64 -3.93
CA ILE A 137 15.76 -2.01 -3.16
C ILE A 137 16.29 -1.01 -2.13
N LYS A 138 17.49 -1.25 -1.58
CA LYS A 138 18.14 -0.28 -0.69
C LYS A 138 18.55 0.98 -1.43
N GLU A 139 19.13 0.85 -2.62
CA GLU A 139 19.55 1.98 -3.46
C GLU A 139 18.37 2.77 -4.01
N LYS A 140 17.33 2.07 -4.50
CA LYS A 140 16.17 2.69 -5.15
C LYS A 140 15.18 3.27 -4.15
N PHE A 141 14.86 2.56 -3.06
CA PHE A 141 13.78 2.89 -2.14
C PHE A 141 14.23 3.19 -0.72
N ASN A 142 15.52 3.00 -0.41
CA ASN A 142 16.06 3.02 0.95
C ASN A 142 15.33 2.04 1.90
N GLU A 143 14.92 0.87 1.38
CA GLU A 143 14.14 -0.15 2.07
C GLU A 143 14.94 -1.45 2.29
N THR A 144 14.34 -2.33 3.09
CA THR A 144 14.70 -3.75 3.24
C THR A 144 13.50 -4.59 2.85
N SER A 145 13.73 -5.85 2.46
CA SER A 145 12.65 -6.76 2.11
C SER A 145 12.03 -7.41 3.34
N ASP A 146 10.71 -7.55 3.33
CA ASP A 146 9.93 -8.24 4.36
C ASP A 146 9.69 -9.74 4.02
N ILE A 147 10.13 -10.18 2.83
CA ILE A 147 9.80 -11.53 2.33
C ILE A 147 11.00 -12.38 1.94
N LEU A 148 12.18 -11.82 1.63
CA LEU A 148 13.31 -12.58 1.10
C LEU A 148 13.82 -13.68 2.07
N ASP A 149 13.63 -13.50 3.37
CA ASP A 149 14.01 -14.51 4.38
C ASP A 149 12.99 -15.65 4.51
N ASP A 150 11.85 -15.59 3.86
CA ASP A 150 10.84 -16.64 3.83
C ASP A 150 11.07 -17.66 2.71
N PHE A 151 12.04 -17.42 1.83
CA PHE A 151 12.36 -18.26 0.68
C PHE A 151 13.70 -18.99 0.88
N SER A 152 13.83 -20.15 0.25
CA SER A 152 15.07 -20.92 0.21
C SER A 152 15.99 -20.39 -0.88
N TRP A 153 17.31 -20.38 -0.60
CA TRP A 153 18.34 -19.91 -1.52
C TRP A 153 19.33 -21.02 -1.78
N GLU A 154 19.53 -21.36 -3.05
CA GLU A 154 20.35 -22.48 -3.51
C GLU A 154 21.81 -22.06 -3.67
N GLU A 155 22.74 -22.94 -3.25
CA GLU A 155 24.19 -22.64 -3.37
C GLU A 155 24.69 -22.71 -4.81
N GLU A 156 24.02 -23.50 -5.66
CA GLU A 156 24.36 -23.71 -7.07
C GLU A 156 23.18 -23.28 -7.96
N GLU A 157 23.49 -22.90 -9.21
CA GLU A 157 22.49 -22.60 -10.22
C GLU A 157 21.71 -23.85 -10.58
N SER A 158 20.39 -23.72 -10.70
CA SER A 158 19.45 -24.78 -11.07
C SER A 158 18.51 -24.34 -12.17
N ASP A 159 17.59 -25.20 -12.57
CA ASP A 159 16.49 -24.83 -13.48
C ASP A 159 15.34 -24.09 -12.73
N ASN A 160 15.48 -23.80 -11.43
CA ASN A 160 14.48 -23.11 -10.64
C ASN A 160 14.53 -21.58 -10.87
N TYR A 161 13.39 -20.92 -10.63
CA TYR A 161 13.26 -19.48 -10.77
C TYR A 161 12.69 -18.87 -9.49
N PHE A 162 13.26 -17.74 -9.10
CA PHE A 162 12.70 -16.81 -8.14
C PHE A 162 12.29 -15.52 -8.85
N LEU A 163 11.06 -15.07 -8.60
CA LEU A 163 10.53 -13.81 -9.14
C LEU A 163 10.26 -12.87 -7.98
N TYR A 164 10.67 -11.63 -8.13
CA TYR A 164 10.55 -10.61 -7.09
C TYR A 164 10.07 -9.28 -7.67
N VAL A 165 9.17 -8.63 -6.92
CA VAL A 165 8.79 -7.24 -7.16
C VAL A 165 8.62 -6.52 -5.83
N MET A 166 9.08 -5.27 -5.77
CA MET A 166 8.72 -4.31 -4.74
C MET A 166 8.17 -3.06 -5.40
N LEU A 167 7.02 -2.62 -4.95
CA LEU A 167 6.45 -1.33 -5.24
C LEU A 167 6.52 -0.50 -3.96
N LYS A 168 7.03 0.71 -4.07
CA LYS A 168 7.00 1.68 -2.99
C LYS A 168 6.57 3.03 -3.52
N LYS A 169 5.51 3.54 -2.96
CA LYS A 169 5.04 4.88 -3.18
C LYS A 169 4.63 5.51 -1.86
N GLU A 170 4.88 6.78 -1.78
CA GLU A 170 4.55 7.60 -0.65
C GLU A 170 4.08 8.93 -1.23
N PHE A 171 3.07 9.57 -0.71
CA PHE A 171 2.52 10.82 -1.21
C PHE A 171 2.13 11.75 -0.06
N GLU A 172 2.25 13.03 -0.28
CA GLU A 172 1.80 14.06 0.65
C GLU A 172 0.69 14.88 0.00
N PHE A 173 -0.26 15.29 0.81
CA PHE A 173 -1.22 16.28 0.36
C PHE A 173 -0.56 17.67 0.21
N PRO A 174 -0.94 18.48 -0.78
CA PRO A 174 -0.41 19.83 -0.95
C PRO A 174 -0.57 20.69 0.30
N LYS A 175 -1.67 20.50 1.01
CA LYS A 175 -1.96 21.09 2.32
C LYS A 175 -2.42 19.98 3.27
N VAL A 176 -1.98 20.03 4.52
CA VAL A 176 -2.41 19.10 5.56
C VAL A 176 -3.90 19.29 5.82
N PHE A 177 -4.68 18.21 5.80
CA PHE A 177 -6.09 18.25 6.17
C PHE A 177 -6.28 18.53 7.66
N THR A 178 -7.46 19.00 8.03
CA THR A 178 -7.81 19.21 9.44
C THR A 178 -8.00 17.86 10.14
N LYS A 179 -7.39 17.68 11.33
CA LYS A 179 -7.77 16.58 12.22
C LYS A 179 -9.14 16.88 12.78
N LEU A 180 -10.08 15.98 12.57
CA LEU A 180 -11.44 16.13 13.05
C LEU A 180 -11.60 15.45 14.43
N GLU A 181 -12.71 15.76 15.10
CA GLU A 181 -13.10 15.02 16.30
C GLU A 181 -13.36 13.56 15.96
N ASN A 182 -13.03 12.66 16.92
CA ASN A 182 -13.35 11.26 16.78
C ASN A 182 -14.87 11.06 16.64
N GLY A 183 -15.27 10.06 15.89
CA GLY A 183 -16.66 9.81 15.61
C GLY A 183 -17.00 8.34 15.38
N ASP A 184 -18.19 8.11 14.83
CA ASP A 184 -18.67 6.77 14.55
C ASP A 184 -18.29 6.34 13.13
N PHE A 185 -18.06 5.03 12.94
CA PHE A 185 -17.96 4.35 11.65
C PHE A 185 -18.84 3.10 11.74
N GLY A 186 -20.00 3.13 11.10
CA GLY A 186 -21.02 2.11 11.28
C GLY A 186 -21.33 1.87 12.76
N LYS A 187 -21.04 0.67 13.24
CA LYS A 187 -21.23 0.29 14.67
C LYS A 187 -20.07 0.67 15.58
N TYR A 188 -18.92 1.03 15.02
CA TYR A 188 -17.68 1.31 15.76
C TYR A 188 -17.66 2.74 16.27
N LYS A 189 -17.12 2.96 17.49
CA LYS A 189 -17.04 4.25 18.15
C LYS A 189 -15.59 4.70 18.29
N ASN A 190 -15.40 6.00 18.51
CA ASN A 190 -14.10 6.61 18.77
C ASN A 190 -13.10 6.51 17.61
N VAL A 191 -13.59 6.41 16.37
CA VAL A 191 -12.75 6.37 15.16
C VAL A 191 -12.12 7.73 14.91
N LYS A 192 -10.81 7.75 14.63
CA LYS A 192 -10.02 8.96 14.31
C LYS A 192 -10.27 9.35 12.86
N TYR A 193 -10.50 10.63 12.63
CA TYR A 193 -10.83 11.20 11.33
C TYR A 193 -9.98 12.40 10.98
N PHE A 194 -9.80 12.63 9.69
CA PHE A 194 -9.33 13.88 9.14
C PHE A 194 -10.25 14.34 8.00
N GLY A 195 -10.13 15.59 7.58
CA GLY A 195 -10.94 16.09 6.47
C GLY A 195 -11.10 17.60 6.46
N ILE A 196 -12.30 18.06 6.13
CA ILE A 196 -12.68 19.45 5.95
C ILE A 196 -13.95 19.75 6.73
N ASP A 197 -13.88 20.77 7.58
CA ASP A 197 -15.03 21.34 8.30
C ASP A 197 -15.16 22.85 8.00
N SER A 198 -16.05 23.52 8.73
CA SER A 198 -16.30 24.97 8.58
C SER A 198 -15.09 25.86 8.91
N SER A 199 -14.12 25.36 9.67
CA SER A 199 -12.91 26.08 10.08
C SER A 199 -11.74 25.91 9.10
N THR A 200 -11.87 25.01 8.10
CA THR A 200 -10.79 24.63 7.20
C THR A 200 -10.51 25.70 6.16
N ASP A 201 -9.23 25.98 5.90
CA ASP A 201 -8.76 26.93 4.89
C ASP A 201 -9.21 26.53 3.47
N GLU A 202 -9.50 27.51 2.62
CA GLU A 202 -9.83 27.34 1.19
C GLU A 202 -8.75 26.54 0.44
N ALA A 203 -7.48 26.76 0.76
CA ALA A 203 -6.37 26.05 0.12
C ALA A 203 -6.41 24.52 0.34
N VAL A 204 -7.01 24.06 1.44
CA VAL A 204 -7.23 22.62 1.70
C VAL A 204 -8.40 22.09 0.87
N ARG A 205 -9.44 22.92 0.63
CA ARG A 205 -10.59 22.54 -0.21
C ARG A 205 -10.19 22.33 -1.67
N ASN A 206 -9.31 23.17 -2.19
CA ASN A 206 -8.86 23.16 -3.59
C ASN A 206 -8.06 21.89 -3.99
N GLN A 207 -7.64 21.06 -3.03
CA GLN A 207 -7.00 19.77 -3.30
C GLN A 207 -8.00 18.60 -3.42
N VAL A 208 -9.30 18.85 -3.20
CA VAL A 208 -10.38 17.87 -3.35
C VAL A 208 -11.15 18.13 -4.64
N GLU A 209 -11.27 17.14 -5.48
CA GLU A 209 -12.09 17.13 -6.68
C GLU A 209 -13.26 16.17 -6.49
N VAL A 210 -14.47 16.61 -6.77
CA VAL A 210 -15.66 15.78 -6.70
C VAL A 210 -15.84 15.06 -8.04
N LEU A 211 -15.74 13.74 -8.02
CA LEU A 211 -15.96 12.92 -9.20
C LEU A 211 -17.46 12.74 -9.47
N TYR A 212 -18.21 12.45 -8.44
CA TYR A 212 -19.68 12.52 -8.44
C TYR A 212 -20.21 12.61 -7.01
N TYR A 213 -21.44 13.10 -6.86
CA TYR A 213 -22.17 13.14 -5.59
C TYR A 213 -23.65 12.94 -5.83
N ASN A 214 -24.21 11.82 -5.35
CA ASN A 214 -25.63 11.53 -5.34
C ASN A 214 -26.23 11.76 -3.94
N SER A 215 -25.51 11.37 -2.90
CA SER A 215 -25.86 11.55 -1.48
C SER A 215 -24.62 11.43 -0.59
N SER A 216 -24.75 11.66 0.72
CA SER A 216 -23.68 11.43 1.70
C SER A 216 -23.26 9.95 1.83
N SER A 217 -24.02 9.02 1.24
CA SER A 217 -23.70 7.58 1.20
C SER A 217 -23.40 7.04 -0.20
N ASP A 218 -23.44 7.87 -1.26
CA ASP A 218 -23.13 7.48 -2.64
C ASP A 218 -22.41 8.64 -3.34
N PHE A 219 -21.09 8.60 -3.31
CA PHE A 219 -20.22 9.62 -3.89
C PHE A 219 -18.83 9.06 -4.22
N ALA A 220 -18.09 9.77 -5.03
CA ALA A 220 -16.64 9.61 -5.16
C ALA A 220 -15.93 10.97 -5.22
N ILE A 221 -14.77 11.02 -4.59
CA ILE A 221 -13.87 12.16 -4.57
C ILE A 221 -12.47 11.74 -4.96
N LYS A 222 -11.70 12.69 -5.46
CA LYS A 222 -10.27 12.55 -5.73
C LYS A 222 -9.51 13.57 -4.88
N LEU A 223 -8.54 13.11 -4.13
CA LEU A 223 -7.61 13.94 -3.37
C LEU A 223 -6.32 14.06 -4.19
N LYS A 224 -5.92 15.30 -4.48
CA LYS A 224 -4.66 15.59 -5.18
C LYS A 224 -3.49 15.42 -4.22
N THR A 225 -2.37 14.93 -4.72
CA THR A 225 -1.11 14.84 -3.97
C THR A 225 -0.08 15.82 -4.52
N LYS A 226 1.02 16.03 -3.80
CA LYS A 226 2.17 16.82 -4.30
C LYS A 226 2.90 16.09 -5.43
N GLN A 227 2.85 14.78 -5.41
CA GLN A 227 3.38 13.88 -6.42
C GLN A 227 2.30 13.66 -7.50
N ASN A 228 2.59 12.79 -8.45
CA ASN A 228 1.66 12.46 -9.52
C ASN A 228 0.70 11.31 -9.14
N ASP A 229 0.34 11.19 -7.88
CA ASP A 229 -0.61 10.18 -7.41
C ASP A 229 -1.98 10.82 -7.11
N GLU A 230 -3.02 10.09 -7.44
CA GLU A 230 -4.41 10.42 -7.14
C GLU A 230 -4.94 9.43 -6.09
N VAL A 231 -5.48 9.96 -5.00
CA VAL A 231 -6.20 9.16 -3.99
C VAL A 231 -7.69 9.28 -4.29
N ILE A 232 -8.31 8.21 -4.75
CA ILE A 232 -9.74 8.17 -5.07
C ILE A 232 -10.45 7.44 -3.94
N ILE A 233 -11.46 8.07 -3.33
CA ILE A 233 -12.28 7.50 -2.27
C ILE A 233 -13.72 7.49 -2.75
N SER A 234 -14.38 6.34 -2.65
CA SER A 234 -15.79 6.20 -3.02
C SER A 234 -16.58 5.44 -1.97
N ARG A 235 -17.87 5.76 -1.89
CA ARG A 235 -18.87 5.13 -1.05
C ARG A 235 -20.10 4.80 -1.87
N GLY A 236 -20.88 3.76 -1.47
CA GLY A 236 -22.10 3.34 -2.16
C GLY A 236 -21.85 2.40 -3.34
N ASN A 237 -20.67 1.76 -3.38
CA ASN A 237 -20.36 0.75 -4.39
C ASN A 237 -21.15 -0.54 -4.11
N THR A 238 -21.62 -1.18 -5.17
CA THR A 238 -22.36 -2.45 -5.12
C THR A 238 -21.71 -3.56 -5.92
N GLU A 239 -20.64 -3.22 -6.64
CA GLU A 239 -19.86 -4.12 -7.46
C GLU A 239 -19.04 -5.08 -6.57
N THR A 240 -18.73 -6.26 -7.08
CA THR A 240 -18.12 -7.35 -6.32
C THR A 240 -16.62 -7.51 -6.55
N ASN A 241 -16.00 -6.69 -7.38
CA ASN A 241 -14.55 -6.66 -7.62
C ASN A 241 -14.08 -5.22 -7.85
N PHE A 242 -12.77 -4.99 -7.62
CA PHE A 242 -12.20 -3.65 -7.72
C PHE A 242 -12.21 -3.07 -9.13
N GLY A 243 -12.07 -3.91 -10.15
CA GLY A 243 -12.11 -3.49 -11.56
C GLY A 243 -13.47 -2.88 -11.92
N ASP A 244 -14.55 -3.54 -11.55
CA ASP A 244 -15.90 -3.06 -11.79
C ASP A 244 -16.24 -1.84 -10.94
N VAL A 245 -15.81 -1.79 -9.67
CA VAL A 245 -15.96 -0.59 -8.82
C VAL A 245 -15.29 0.61 -9.49
N PHE A 246 -14.03 0.47 -9.92
CA PHE A 246 -13.27 1.56 -10.55
C PHE A 246 -13.92 2.02 -11.86
N LYS A 247 -14.37 1.08 -12.69
CA LYS A 247 -15.13 1.34 -13.91
C LYS A 247 -16.43 2.10 -13.63
N SER A 248 -17.20 1.66 -12.63
CA SER A 248 -18.45 2.32 -12.20
C SER A 248 -18.20 3.76 -11.76
N ILE A 249 -17.15 4.01 -10.97
CA ILE A 249 -16.75 5.38 -10.58
C ILE A 249 -16.44 6.22 -11.82
N THR A 250 -15.69 5.71 -12.77
CA THR A 250 -15.32 6.42 -14.01
C THR A 250 -16.54 6.74 -14.85
N GLU A 251 -17.48 5.79 -14.98
CA GLU A 251 -18.73 6.00 -15.71
C GLU A 251 -19.66 7.00 -15.02
N LYS A 252 -19.82 6.93 -13.70
CA LYS A 252 -20.61 7.90 -12.93
C LYS A 252 -19.99 9.30 -13.02
N SER A 253 -18.67 9.41 -12.90
CA SER A 253 -17.92 10.67 -13.03
C SER A 253 -18.14 11.33 -14.40
N SER A 254 -18.06 10.55 -15.49
CA SER A 254 -18.24 11.06 -16.85
C SER A 254 -19.67 11.59 -17.13
N LYS A 255 -20.65 11.12 -16.38
CA LYS A 255 -22.06 11.51 -16.49
C LYS A 255 -22.49 12.56 -15.45
N TYR A 256 -21.59 12.90 -14.51
CA TYR A 256 -21.89 13.84 -13.44
C TYR A 256 -21.97 15.27 -13.98
N ASN A 257 -23.12 15.93 -13.73
CA ASN A 257 -23.39 17.30 -14.17
C ASN A 257 -23.38 18.33 -13.02
N GLY A 258 -23.07 17.89 -11.78
CA GLY A 258 -22.92 18.76 -10.63
C GLY A 258 -21.53 19.41 -10.58
N SER A 259 -21.29 20.27 -9.58
CA SER A 259 -19.98 20.90 -9.37
C SER A 259 -18.91 19.85 -9.01
N THR A 260 -17.81 19.87 -9.77
CA THR A 260 -16.62 19.07 -9.48
C THR A 260 -15.70 19.76 -8.47
N SER A 261 -15.91 21.04 -8.19
CA SER A 261 -15.21 21.78 -7.14
C SER A 261 -15.79 21.43 -5.77
N PHE A 262 -14.92 21.40 -4.76
CA PHE A 262 -15.31 21.27 -3.36
C PHE A 262 -15.66 22.65 -2.80
N ASN A 263 -16.94 22.87 -2.51
CA ASN A 263 -17.47 24.19 -2.17
C ASN A 263 -17.17 24.57 -0.71
N GLU A 264 -17.32 25.85 -0.38
CA GLU A 264 -17.04 26.38 0.95
C GLU A 264 -17.90 25.73 2.05
N THR A 265 -19.15 25.35 1.72
CA THR A 265 -20.10 24.74 2.64
C THR A 265 -19.99 23.19 2.69
N ASP A 266 -19.23 22.59 1.80
CA ASP A 266 -19.05 21.14 1.76
C ASP A 266 -18.18 20.65 2.94
N LYS A 267 -18.52 19.45 3.45
CA LYS A 267 -17.77 18.81 4.52
C LYS A 267 -17.17 17.50 4.04
N LEU A 268 -15.98 17.19 4.51
CA LEU A 268 -15.26 15.95 4.24
C LEU A 268 -14.81 15.29 5.53
N LYS A 269 -15.10 14.00 5.68
CA LYS A 269 -14.71 13.20 6.83
C LYS A 269 -14.17 11.85 6.35
N ILE A 270 -12.87 11.60 6.54
CA ILE A 270 -12.16 10.38 6.12
C ILE A 270 -11.52 9.75 7.33
N PRO A 271 -11.68 8.43 7.59
CA PRO A 271 -11.00 7.76 8.69
C PRO A 271 -9.50 7.62 8.42
N ASN A 272 -8.68 7.72 9.47
CA ASN A 272 -7.29 7.32 9.37
C ASN A 272 -7.22 5.80 9.12
N ILE A 273 -6.29 5.36 8.28
CA ILE A 273 -6.13 3.96 7.89
C ILE A 273 -4.67 3.57 8.07
N LYS A 274 -4.43 2.40 8.66
CA LYS A 274 -3.10 1.81 8.74
C LYS A 274 -3.19 0.30 8.82
N PHE A 275 -2.53 -0.40 7.91
CA PHE A 275 -2.39 -1.85 7.97
C PHE A 275 -1.07 -2.33 7.36
N ASN A 276 -0.70 -3.53 7.74
CA ASN A 276 0.45 -4.27 7.21
C ASN A 276 0.05 -5.73 7.08
N LEU A 277 -0.07 -6.19 5.86
CA LEU A 277 -0.53 -7.54 5.50
C LEU A 277 0.64 -8.34 4.95
N LYS A 278 0.62 -9.65 5.23
CA LYS A 278 1.51 -10.64 4.64
C LYS A 278 0.73 -11.95 4.51
N GLU A 279 0.56 -12.42 3.28
CA GLU A 279 -0.27 -13.58 2.98
C GLU A 279 0.37 -14.47 1.92
N GLU A 280 0.23 -15.79 2.08
CA GLU A 280 0.58 -16.79 1.08
C GLU A 280 -0.60 -17.02 0.14
N ILE A 281 -0.34 -17.03 -1.16
CA ILE A 281 -1.35 -17.26 -2.22
C ILE A 281 -1.38 -18.75 -2.53
N THR A 282 -1.93 -19.52 -1.59
CA THR A 282 -1.89 -20.99 -1.62
C THR A 282 -2.66 -21.61 -2.79
N GLU A 283 -3.57 -20.85 -3.41
CA GLU A 283 -4.33 -21.31 -4.57
C GLU A 283 -3.47 -21.64 -5.79
N VAL A 284 -2.27 -21.02 -5.90
CA VAL A 284 -1.34 -21.24 -7.01
C VAL A 284 -0.18 -22.17 -6.65
N GLU A 285 -0.03 -22.55 -5.38
CA GLU A 285 1.08 -23.34 -4.89
C GLU A 285 0.90 -24.84 -5.12
N ASN A 286 2.03 -25.55 -5.24
CA ASN A 286 2.14 -27.02 -5.28
C ASN A 286 1.29 -27.70 -6.37
N LYS A 287 1.02 -26.98 -7.46
CA LYS A 287 0.30 -27.50 -8.62
C LYS A 287 1.21 -27.47 -9.85
N PRO A 288 1.31 -28.58 -10.61
CA PRO A 288 2.16 -28.62 -11.78
C PRO A 288 1.54 -27.83 -12.95
N PHE A 289 2.41 -27.18 -13.71
CA PHE A 289 2.09 -26.54 -15.00
C PHE A 289 3.30 -26.62 -15.91
N THR A 290 3.08 -26.49 -17.21
CA THR A 290 4.12 -26.65 -18.22
C THR A 290 4.50 -25.35 -18.88
N PHE A 291 5.79 -25.13 -19.13
CA PHE A 291 6.30 -24.06 -20.01
C PHE A 291 6.14 -24.41 -21.49
N SER A 292 6.30 -23.44 -22.37
CA SER A 292 6.22 -23.67 -23.83
C SER A 292 7.26 -24.64 -24.36
N ASN A 293 8.38 -24.84 -23.67
CA ASN A 293 9.44 -25.80 -24.01
C ASN A 293 9.15 -27.23 -23.55
N GLY A 294 7.98 -27.49 -22.92
CA GLY A 294 7.56 -28.79 -22.43
C GLY A 294 8.07 -29.14 -21.02
N LYS A 295 8.92 -28.32 -20.40
CA LYS A 295 9.35 -28.54 -19.02
C LYS A 295 8.17 -28.26 -18.07
N GLU A 296 8.05 -29.10 -17.04
CA GLU A 296 7.04 -28.99 -15.99
C GLU A 296 7.64 -28.26 -14.76
N TYR A 297 6.87 -27.34 -14.20
CA TYR A 297 7.21 -26.58 -13.00
C TYR A 297 6.03 -26.58 -12.01
N CYS A 298 6.31 -26.25 -10.76
CA CYS A 298 5.30 -25.89 -9.77
C CYS A 298 5.75 -24.63 -9.01
N ILE A 299 4.79 -23.83 -8.53
CA ILE A 299 5.07 -22.75 -7.62
C ILE A 299 5.21 -23.35 -6.23
N GLU A 300 6.41 -23.33 -5.65
CA GLU A 300 6.65 -23.82 -4.29
C GLU A 300 6.03 -22.90 -3.24
N LYS A 301 6.21 -21.59 -3.42
CA LYS A 301 5.70 -20.57 -2.52
C LYS A 301 5.38 -19.27 -3.27
N ALA A 302 4.21 -18.72 -3.02
CA ALA A 302 3.76 -17.43 -3.52
C ALA A 302 3.35 -16.52 -2.36
N LEU A 303 4.01 -15.37 -2.21
CA LEU A 303 3.86 -14.51 -1.04
C LEU A 303 3.68 -13.05 -1.47
N GLN A 304 2.73 -12.35 -0.86
CA GLN A 304 2.52 -10.93 -1.05
C GLN A 304 2.45 -10.20 0.28
N THR A 305 3.06 -9.01 0.34
CA THR A 305 2.88 -8.05 1.43
C THR A 305 2.25 -6.77 0.92
N ILE A 306 1.39 -6.16 1.71
CA ILE A 306 0.79 -4.85 1.42
C ILE A 306 0.84 -4.02 2.71
N GLN A 307 1.59 -2.92 2.69
CA GLN A 307 1.61 -1.92 3.76
C GLN A 307 0.96 -0.65 3.25
N PHE A 308 0.01 -0.12 4.03
CA PHE A 308 -0.68 1.11 3.67
C PHE A 308 -0.97 1.95 4.90
N GLU A 309 -0.75 3.26 4.77
CA GLU A 309 -1.08 4.25 5.79
C GLU A 309 -1.66 5.50 5.11
N LEU A 310 -2.77 6.02 5.63
CA LEU A 310 -3.41 7.26 5.20
C LEU A 310 -3.83 8.07 6.42
N ASP A 311 -3.35 9.31 6.50
CA ASP A 311 -3.69 10.28 7.52
C ASP A 311 -3.89 11.70 6.94
N GLU A 312 -4.02 12.70 7.79
CA GLU A 312 -4.24 14.10 7.38
C GLU A 312 -3.10 14.70 6.55
N LYS A 313 -1.91 14.10 6.55
CA LYS A 313 -0.73 14.60 5.82
C LYS A 313 -0.58 13.97 4.44
N GLY A 314 -1.12 12.81 4.27
CA GLY A 314 -0.97 11.96 3.09
C GLY A 314 -0.72 10.51 3.47
N GLY A 315 -0.08 9.79 2.59
CA GLY A 315 0.50 8.49 2.87
C GLY A 315 2.02 8.60 2.75
N LYS A 316 2.79 7.72 3.41
CA LYS A 316 4.25 7.92 3.48
C LYS A 316 4.91 7.81 2.12
N ILE A 317 5.56 8.93 1.76
CA ILE A 317 6.75 9.06 0.89
C ILE A 317 7.37 10.44 1.11
N LYS A 318 8.68 10.57 1.08
CA LYS A 318 9.35 11.82 1.40
C LYS A 318 9.99 12.46 0.16
N SER A 319 9.51 13.63 -0.28
CA SER A 319 10.29 14.60 -1.10
C SER A 319 9.57 15.94 -1.19
N GLU A 320 10.31 17.07 -1.27
CA GLU A 320 9.76 18.43 -1.24
C GLU A 320 10.00 19.19 -2.55
N ALA A 321 8.96 19.94 -3.05
CA ALA A 321 9.07 21.18 -3.80
C ALA A 321 7.68 21.85 -3.96
N GLY A 322 7.57 23.17 -3.90
CA GLY A 322 6.31 23.92 -3.95
C GLY A 322 6.28 25.06 -4.96
N ILE A 323 5.12 25.28 -5.61
CA ILE A 323 4.76 26.51 -6.34
C ILE A 323 3.25 26.75 -6.20
N SER A 324 2.84 28.05 -5.97
CA SER A 324 1.46 28.49 -5.77
C SER A 324 1.03 29.48 -6.86
N LEU A 325 -0.19 29.28 -7.41
CA LEU A 325 -0.89 30.30 -8.22
C LEU A 325 -2.39 30.31 -7.90
N LYS A 326 -3.03 31.52 -7.95
CA LYS A 326 -4.41 31.74 -7.53
C LYS A 326 -5.20 32.45 -8.65
N GLU A 327 -6.40 31.96 -8.95
CA GLU A 327 -7.43 32.71 -9.69
C GLU A 327 -8.79 32.54 -9.00
N ALA A 328 -9.59 33.58 -8.93
CA ALA A 328 -10.86 33.63 -8.22
C ALA A 328 -12.04 33.75 -9.20
N ALA A 329 -13.06 32.92 -9.02
CA ALA A 329 -14.35 33.03 -9.72
C ALA A 329 -15.52 32.97 -8.72
N ILE A 330 -16.56 33.79 -8.99
CA ILE A 330 -17.80 33.85 -8.21
C ILE A 330 -18.67 32.68 -8.58
N MET A 331 -19.10 31.90 -7.58
CA MET A 331 -19.95 30.72 -7.79
C MET A 331 -21.39 30.89 -7.30
N PRO A 332 -22.36 30.22 -7.94
CA PRO A 332 -23.73 30.12 -7.43
C PRO A 332 -23.74 29.33 -6.11
N THR A 333 -24.62 29.71 -5.20
CA THR A 333 -24.85 29.04 -3.92
C THR A 333 -25.47 27.65 -4.17
N GLU A 334 -24.65 26.61 -4.20
CA GLU A 334 -25.11 25.22 -4.22
C GLU A 334 -25.48 24.75 -2.81
N LYS A 335 -26.38 23.74 -2.72
CA LYS A 335 -26.70 23.12 -1.43
C LYS A 335 -25.45 22.43 -0.86
N PRO A 336 -25.22 22.52 0.48
CA PRO A 336 -24.10 21.84 1.13
C PRO A 336 -24.09 20.34 0.84
N ARG A 337 -22.91 19.80 0.55
CA ARG A 337 -22.72 18.36 0.37
C ARG A 337 -21.87 17.81 1.52
N ASP A 338 -22.29 16.68 2.07
CA ASP A 338 -21.59 16.00 3.15
C ASP A 338 -20.95 14.72 2.59
N PHE A 339 -19.61 14.72 2.46
CA PHE A 339 -18.82 13.57 2.01
C PHE A 339 -18.34 12.81 3.26
N LEU A 340 -19.20 11.96 3.79
CA LEU A 340 -18.97 11.24 5.05
C LEU A 340 -18.52 9.81 4.78
N VAL A 341 -17.23 9.53 5.03
CA VAL A 341 -16.68 8.17 4.95
C VAL A 341 -16.78 7.54 6.36
N ASP A 342 -18.02 7.24 6.77
CA ASP A 342 -18.38 6.73 8.09
C ASP A 342 -19.05 5.34 8.06
N ASP A 343 -18.96 4.64 6.95
CA ASP A 343 -19.36 3.26 6.71
C ASP A 343 -18.50 2.69 5.57
N THR A 344 -18.81 1.48 5.11
CA THR A 344 -18.08 0.79 4.03
C THR A 344 -17.74 1.71 2.87
N PHE A 345 -16.48 1.72 2.49
CA PHE A 345 -15.94 2.53 1.40
C PHE A 345 -14.79 1.82 0.68
N THR A 346 -14.47 2.32 -0.51
CA THR A 346 -13.35 1.85 -1.30
C THR A 346 -12.38 3.00 -1.56
N ILE A 347 -11.08 2.71 -1.44
CA ILE A 347 -9.97 3.60 -1.77
C ILE A 347 -9.17 3.02 -2.92
N PHE A 348 -8.76 3.88 -3.87
CA PHE A 348 -7.81 3.56 -4.93
C PHE A 348 -6.65 4.53 -4.93
N LEU A 349 -5.47 4.02 -5.26
CA LEU A 349 -4.30 4.84 -5.63
C LEU A 349 -3.99 4.64 -7.10
N LYS A 350 -3.88 5.73 -7.85
CA LYS A 350 -3.62 5.74 -9.27
C LYS A 350 -2.57 6.80 -9.60
N GLU A 351 -1.64 6.52 -10.49
CA GLU A 351 -0.79 7.59 -11.06
C GLU A 351 -1.60 8.45 -12.03
N GLU A 352 -1.40 9.76 -11.96
CA GLU A 352 -2.01 10.71 -12.88
C GLU A 352 -1.68 10.32 -14.33
N GLY A 353 -2.69 10.35 -15.20
CA GLY A 353 -2.53 9.97 -16.62
C GLY A 353 -2.45 8.47 -16.91
N ARG A 354 -2.50 7.59 -15.89
CA ARG A 354 -2.63 6.14 -16.10
C ARG A 354 -4.09 5.72 -16.07
N ASP A 355 -4.39 4.61 -16.76
CA ASP A 355 -5.78 4.14 -16.92
C ASP A 355 -6.28 3.36 -15.70
N LEU A 356 -5.40 2.64 -15.00
CA LEU A 356 -5.75 1.75 -13.89
C LEU A 356 -5.07 2.17 -12.58
N PRO A 357 -5.73 1.91 -11.44
CA PRO A 357 -5.08 2.06 -10.13
C PRO A 357 -3.99 1.01 -9.96
N TYR A 358 -3.01 1.28 -9.10
CA TYR A 358 -1.97 0.32 -8.71
C TYR A 358 -2.23 -0.29 -7.32
N PHE A 359 -3.18 0.26 -6.59
CA PHE A 359 -3.62 -0.20 -5.28
C PHE A 359 -5.11 0.05 -5.12
N ALA A 360 -5.79 -0.87 -4.42
CA ALA A 360 -7.17 -0.73 -4.00
C ALA A 360 -7.38 -1.37 -2.62
N ALA A 361 -8.29 -0.80 -1.83
CA ALA A 361 -8.76 -1.42 -0.59
C ALA A 361 -10.21 -1.08 -0.33
N GLN A 362 -11.01 -2.07 0.08
CA GLN A 362 -12.34 -1.88 0.66
C GLN A 362 -12.27 -2.08 2.16
N ILE A 363 -12.79 -1.13 2.91
CA ILE A 363 -12.85 -1.15 4.37
C ILE A 363 -14.31 -1.13 4.81
N SER A 364 -14.75 -2.21 5.44
CA SER A 364 -16.09 -2.37 6.05
C SER A 364 -16.01 -2.52 7.57
N ASP A 365 -14.86 -3.01 8.07
CA ASP A 365 -14.54 -3.15 9.49
C ASP A 365 -13.32 -2.29 9.81
N ILE A 366 -13.56 -1.08 10.32
CA ILE A 366 -12.52 -0.09 10.61
C ILE A 366 -11.63 -0.53 11.78
N SER A 367 -12.09 -1.42 12.67
CA SER A 367 -11.32 -1.92 13.81
C SER A 367 -10.09 -2.73 13.39
N GLN A 368 -10.02 -3.14 12.14
CA GLN A 368 -8.91 -3.90 11.57
C GLN A 368 -7.79 -3.01 11.03
N VAL A 369 -8.05 -1.70 10.89
CA VAL A 369 -7.13 -0.76 10.21
C VAL A 369 -6.87 0.50 11.04
N GLN A 370 -7.40 0.55 12.26
CA GLN A 370 -7.15 1.64 13.20
C GLN A 370 -7.09 1.10 14.64
N GLU A 371 -6.12 1.57 15.43
CA GLU A 371 -5.96 1.18 16.85
C GLU A 371 -6.91 1.97 17.75
N ASP A 372 -7.18 1.43 18.96
CA ASP A 372 -7.98 2.06 20.03
C ASP A 372 -9.48 2.27 19.71
N ILE A 373 -10.05 1.49 18.82
CA ILE A 373 -11.47 1.52 18.47
C ILE A 373 -12.29 0.70 19.49
N GLN A 374 -13.47 1.22 19.88
CA GLN A 374 -14.43 0.60 20.78
C GLN A 374 -15.65 0.07 20.03
#